data_28f03ac74300e0cacabbfe86bba423b9
#
_entry.id   28f03ac74300e0cacabbfe86bba423b9
#
_cell.length_a   1.000
_cell.length_b   1.000
_cell.length_c   1.000
_cell.angle_alpha   90.00
_cell.angle_beta   90.00
_cell.angle_gamma   90.00
#
_symmetry.space_group_name_H-M   'P 1'
#
loop_
_entity.id
_entity.type
_entity.pdbx_description
1 polymer ?
#
loop_
_entity_poly.entity_id
_entity_poly.type
_entity_poly.pdbx_seq_one_letter_code
_entity_poly.pdbx_strand_id
1 'polypeptide(L)'
;MYSKVLVAIDGSPTSDAALDEAIKLAKEQGSTLRLVHVVDEGPAYLNADTPFQLDEYERALHKAGERILEKALARVGAEGLQAETKLIQIVTINEHAADELVAEAQRWPANLIVIGTHGRRGLRRLLLGSVAEGVIRSANQPVLLIRAS
;
A
#
# COMPACT_ATOMS: atom_id res chain seq x y z
N MET A 1 -2.82 -20.70 7.97
CA MET A 1 -3.73 -19.72 8.58
C MET A 1 -3.95 -18.52 7.69
N TYR A 2 -2.96 -17.70 7.45
CA TYR A 2 -3.08 -16.59 6.49
C TYR A 2 -2.43 -16.97 5.17
N SER A 3 -3.18 -17.58 4.28
CA SER A 3 -2.66 -18.07 3.00
C SER A 3 -2.44 -16.94 1.98
N LYS A 4 -3.24 -15.88 2.05
CA LYS A 4 -3.14 -14.72 1.17
C LYS A 4 -3.07 -13.44 1.99
N VAL A 5 -1.95 -12.75 1.89
CA VAL A 5 -1.66 -11.54 2.67
C VAL A 5 -1.48 -10.35 1.73
N LEU A 6 -2.34 -9.35 1.86
CA LEU A 6 -2.20 -8.08 1.16
C LEU A 6 -1.37 -7.12 2.01
N VAL A 7 -0.35 -6.53 1.42
CA VAL A 7 0.53 -5.57 2.08
C VAL A 7 0.42 -4.21 1.39
N ALA A 8 0.04 -3.19 2.15
CA ALA A 8 -0.02 -1.83 1.63
C ALA A 8 1.38 -1.21 1.64
N ILE A 9 1.84 -0.77 0.49
CA ILE A 9 3.20 -0.25 0.28
C ILE A 9 3.13 1.19 -0.22
N ASP A 10 3.77 2.12 0.49
CA ASP A 10 3.85 3.52 0.09
C ASP A 10 5.28 4.08 0.10
N GLY A 11 6.27 3.25 0.42
CA GLY A 11 7.67 3.65 0.50
C GLY A 11 8.07 4.33 1.81
N SER A 12 7.15 4.49 2.76
CA SER A 12 7.44 5.06 4.07
C SER A 12 8.17 4.04 4.98
N PRO A 13 8.86 4.50 6.04
CA PRO A 13 9.49 3.60 7.02
C PRO A 13 8.51 2.61 7.67
N THR A 14 7.28 3.04 7.97
CA THR A 14 6.26 2.13 8.53
C THR A 14 5.79 1.11 7.52
N SER A 15 5.70 1.48 6.25
CA SER A 15 5.40 0.56 5.14
C SER A 15 6.50 -0.48 4.98
N ASP A 16 7.75 -0.08 5.09
CA ASP A 16 8.89 -1.00 5.04
C ASP A 16 8.85 -1.99 6.21
N ALA A 17 8.53 -1.51 7.42
CA ALA A 17 8.36 -2.38 8.59
C ALA A 17 7.18 -3.35 8.40
N ALA A 18 6.10 -2.89 7.79
CA ALA A 18 4.95 -3.74 7.47
C ALA A 18 5.34 -4.85 6.47
N LEU A 19 6.14 -4.50 5.47
CA LEU A 19 6.66 -5.47 4.51
C LEU A 19 7.54 -6.53 5.21
N ASP A 20 8.41 -6.11 6.12
CA ASP A 20 9.26 -7.03 6.88
C ASP A 20 8.44 -8.04 7.67
N GLU A 21 7.38 -7.59 8.34
CA GLU A 21 6.49 -8.51 9.08
C GLU A 21 5.73 -9.46 8.14
N ALA A 22 5.27 -8.96 7.01
CA ALA A 22 4.61 -9.80 6.01
C ALA A 22 5.56 -10.87 5.44
N ILE A 23 6.82 -10.53 5.22
CA ILE A 23 7.86 -11.48 4.78
C ILE A 23 8.06 -12.57 5.83
N LYS A 24 8.15 -12.21 7.12
CA LYS A 24 8.26 -13.19 8.21
C LYS A 24 7.07 -14.15 8.21
N LEU A 25 5.85 -13.61 8.12
CA LEU A 25 4.64 -14.42 8.04
C LEU A 25 4.67 -15.38 6.85
N ALA A 26 5.06 -14.88 5.68
CA ALA A 26 5.12 -15.70 4.47
C ALA A 26 6.12 -16.84 4.60
N LYS A 27 7.27 -16.60 5.23
CA LYS A 27 8.26 -17.65 5.51
C LYS A 27 7.74 -18.71 6.44
N GLU A 28 7.04 -18.32 7.50
CA GLU A 28 6.55 -19.24 8.51
C GLU A 28 5.32 -20.03 8.06
N GLN A 29 4.42 -19.40 7.33
CA GLN A 29 3.11 -19.98 7.00
C GLN A 29 2.97 -20.37 5.53
N GLY A 30 3.92 -20.04 4.69
CA GLY A 30 3.80 -20.29 3.26
C GLY A 30 2.79 -19.36 2.56
N SER A 31 2.61 -18.15 3.09
CA SER A 31 1.64 -17.18 2.55
C SER A 31 2.05 -16.68 1.17
N THR A 32 1.05 -16.44 0.33
CA THR A 32 1.24 -15.66 -0.90
C THR A 32 1.05 -14.19 -0.58
N LEU A 33 2.01 -13.36 -1.00
CA LEU A 33 1.97 -11.92 -0.76
C LEU A 33 1.47 -11.19 -2.01
N ARG A 34 0.64 -10.18 -1.80
CA ARG A 34 0.34 -9.18 -2.82
C ARG A 34 0.69 -7.80 -2.27
N LEU A 35 1.63 -7.14 -2.94
CA LEU A 35 2.11 -5.80 -2.59
C LEU A 35 1.28 -4.78 -3.36
N VAL A 36 0.60 -3.89 -2.65
CA VAL A 36 -0.32 -2.93 -3.27
C VAL A 36 0.13 -1.51 -2.96
N HIS A 37 0.29 -0.71 -4.00
CA HIS A 37 0.53 0.72 -3.89
C HIS A 37 -0.60 1.48 -4.56
N VAL A 38 -1.12 2.49 -3.86
CA VAL A 38 -2.17 3.37 -4.37
C VAL A 38 -1.55 4.70 -4.76
N VAL A 39 -1.69 5.07 -6.03
CA VAL A 39 -1.27 6.37 -6.55
C VAL A 39 -2.48 7.30 -6.48
N ASP A 40 -2.37 8.37 -5.68
CA ASP A 40 -3.40 9.40 -5.58
C ASP A 40 -3.06 10.55 -6.51
N GLU A 41 -3.77 10.61 -7.64
CA GLU A 41 -3.60 11.67 -8.64
C GLU A 41 -4.46 12.91 -8.38
N GLY A 42 -5.34 12.86 -7.36
CA GLY A 42 -6.21 13.97 -7.00
C GLY A 42 -5.48 15.30 -6.82
N PRO A 43 -4.39 15.35 -6.04
CA PRO A 43 -3.60 16.59 -5.89
C PRO A 43 -3.02 17.13 -7.20
N ALA A 44 -2.68 16.27 -8.16
CA ALA A 44 -2.17 16.69 -9.46
C ALA A 44 -3.25 17.46 -10.25
N TYR A 45 -4.49 17.01 -10.18
CA TYR A 45 -5.62 17.71 -10.83
C TYR A 45 -5.85 19.10 -10.25
N LEU A 46 -5.63 19.26 -8.94
CA LEU A 46 -5.80 20.55 -8.27
C LEU A 46 -4.66 21.53 -8.54
N ASN A 47 -3.46 21.04 -8.82
CA ASN A 47 -2.25 21.84 -8.95
C ASN A 47 -1.79 22.06 -10.39
N ALA A 48 -2.37 21.38 -11.36
CA ALA A 48 -2.01 21.54 -12.76
C ALA A 48 -2.70 22.76 -13.37
N ASP A 49 -1.91 23.63 -13.99
CA ASP A 49 -2.43 24.81 -14.69
C ASP A 49 -2.78 24.51 -16.14
N THR A 50 -2.22 23.46 -16.70
CA THR A 50 -2.45 23.06 -18.09
C THR A 50 -2.63 21.53 -18.19
N PRO A 51 -3.31 21.04 -19.26
CA PRO A 51 -3.39 19.58 -19.51
C PRO A 51 -2.02 18.93 -19.68
N PHE A 52 -1.03 19.65 -20.18
CA PHE A 52 0.33 19.16 -20.35
C PHE A 52 1.00 18.91 -18.98
N GLN A 53 0.86 19.88 -18.06
CA GLN A 53 1.38 19.73 -16.69
C GLN A 53 0.72 18.56 -15.95
N LEU A 54 -0.59 18.40 -16.12
CA LEU A 54 -1.34 17.30 -15.52
C LEU A 54 -0.78 15.96 -16.00
N ASP A 55 -0.57 15.81 -17.31
CA ASP A 55 -0.02 14.59 -17.90
C ASP A 55 1.39 14.30 -17.37
N GLU A 56 2.23 15.31 -17.22
CA GLU A 56 3.56 15.15 -16.63
C GLU A 56 3.50 14.69 -15.18
N TYR A 57 2.60 15.25 -14.37
CA TYR A 57 2.44 14.88 -12.98
C TYR A 57 1.94 13.45 -12.85
N GLU A 58 0.97 13.06 -13.65
CA GLU A 58 0.44 11.68 -13.67
C GLU A 58 1.53 10.67 -13.99
N ARG A 59 2.34 10.94 -15.01
CA ARG A 59 3.45 10.08 -15.40
C ARG A 59 4.48 9.96 -14.29
N ALA A 60 4.83 11.08 -13.64
CA ALA A 60 5.81 11.09 -12.56
C ALA A 60 5.31 10.28 -11.35
N LEU A 61 4.04 10.44 -10.98
CA LEU A 61 3.43 9.70 -9.88
C LEU A 61 3.36 8.20 -10.18
N HIS A 62 3.00 7.84 -11.41
CA HIS A 62 2.94 6.45 -11.84
C HIS A 62 4.32 5.79 -11.80
N LYS A 63 5.35 6.46 -12.34
CA LYS A 63 6.72 5.96 -12.29
C LYS A 63 7.24 5.82 -10.87
N ALA A 64 6.95 6.80 -10.01
CA ALA A 64 7.32 6.73 -8.60
C ALA A 64 6.66 5.52 -7.91
N GLY A 65 5.39 5.27 -8.21
CA GLY A 65 4.66 4.11 -7.69
C GLY A 65 5.24 2.79 -8.16
N GLU A 66 5.60 2.70 -9.44
CA GLU A 66 6.27 1.50 -9.99
C GLU A 66 7.59 1.22 -9.29
N ARG A 67 8.40 2.26 -9.04
CA ARG A 67 9.68 2.12 -8.33
C ARG A 67 9.47 1.66 -6.87
N ILE A 68 8.46 2.17 -6.21
CA ILE A 68 8.11 1.74 -4.84
C ILE A 68 7.81 0.25 -4.82
N LEU A 69 6.98 -0.23 -5.75
CA LEU A 69 6.64 -1.66 -5.85
C LEU A 69 7.83 -2.52 -6.28
N GLU A 70 8.65 -2.06 -7.22
CA GLU A 70 9.84 -2.78 -7.66
C GLU A 70 10.83 -2.98 -6.50
N LYS A 71 11.05 -1.94 -5.71
CA LYS A 71 11.93 -2.00 -4.54
C LYS A 71 11.39 -2.97 -3.49
N ALA A 72 10.09 -2.92 -3.23
CA ALA A 72 9.44 -3.85 -2.30
C ALA A 72 9.53 -5.30 -2.80
N LEU A 73 9.28 -5.51 -4.09
CA LEU A 73 9.36 -6.83 -4.71
C LEU A 73 10.79 -7.39 -4.63
N ALA A 74 11.80 -6.55 -4.84
CA ALA A 74 13.20 -6.94 -4.71
C ALA A 74 13.54 -7.42 -3.29
N ARG A 75 12.99 -6.77 -2.27
CA ARG A 75 13.17 -7.20 -0.87
C ARG A 75 12.56 -8.57 -0.62
N VAL A 76 11.37 -8.82 -1.16
CA VAL A 76 10.72 -10.14 -1.06
C VAL A 76 11.57 -11.21 -1.76
N GLY A 77 12.06 -10.91 -2.96
CA GLY A 77 12.91 -11.81 -3.74
C GLY A 77 14.23 -12.13 -3.05
N ALA A 78 14.85 -11.15 -2.38
CA ALA A 78 16.08 -11.35 -1.62
C ALA A 78 15.92 -12.36 -0.47
N GLU A 79 14.70 -12.56 -0.02
CA GLU A 79 14.36 -13.54 1.02
C GLU A 79 13.92 -14.89 0.45
N GLY A 80 14.06 -15.09 -0.86
CA GLY A 80 13.70 -16.33 -1.54
C GLY A 80 12.21 -16.54 -1.74
N LEU A 81 11.43 -15.47 -1.61
CA LEU A 81 9.98 -15.51 -1.75
C LEU A 81 9.54 -14.85 -3.05
N GLN A 82 8.30 -15.13 -3.43
CA GLN A 82 7.65 -14.47 -4.55
C GLN A 82 6.45 -13.68 -4.05
N ALA A 83 6.13 -12.59 -4.74
CA ALA A 83 4.96 -11.78 -4.46
C ALA A 83 4.36 -11.26 -5.77
N GLU A 84 3.06 -11.00 -5.73
CA GLU A 84 2.37 -10.27 -6.78
C GLU A 84 2.41 -8.78 -6.45
N THR A 85 2.36 -7.93 -7.46
CA THR A 85 2.27 -6.48 -7.27
C THR A 85 1.02 -5.93 -7.92
N LYS A 86 0.46 -4.89 -7.32
CA LYS A 86 -0.69 -4.18 -7.86
C LYS A 86 -0.53 -2.69 -7.62
N LEU A 87 -0.58 -1.92 -8.69
CA LEU A 87 -0.62 -0.46 -8.63
C LEU A 87 -2.06 -0.03 -8.92
N ILE A 88 -2.64 0.74 -8.01
CA ILE A 88 -4.00 1.25 -8.13
C ILE A 88 -3.93 2.76 -8.29
N GLN A 89 -4.63 3.30 -9.28
CA GLN A 89 -4.70 4.73 -9.53
C GLN A 89 -6.02 5.30 -9.04
N ILE A 90 -5.96 6.37 -8.27
CA ILE A 90 -7.11 7.18 -7.89
C ILE A 90 -7.11 8.42 -8.75
N VAL A 91 -8.15 8.60 -9.55
CA VAL A 91 -8.25 9.71 -10.49
C VAL A 91 -9.25 10.78 -10.06
N THR A 92 -10.08 10.51 -9.06
CA THR A 92 -11.07 11.45 -8.57
C THR A 92 -10.83 11.82 -7.10
N ILE A 93 -11.24 13.04 -6.72
CA ILE A 93 -11.12 13.52 -5.35
C ILE A 93 -12.06 12.80 -4.36
N ASN A 94 -13.03 12.06 -4.87
CA ASN A 94 -13.99 11.30 -4.05
C ASN A 94 -13.53 9.88 -3.74
N GLU A 95 -12.48 9.40 -4.39
CA GLU A 95 -11.91 8.09 -4.12
C GLU A 95 -10.87 8.20 -3.00
N HIS A 96 -10.81 7.20 -2.15
CA HIS A 96 -9.88 7.15 -1.03
C HIS A 96 -9.02 5.89 -1.07
N ALA A 97 -7.74 6.05 -0.75
CA ALA A 97 -6.79 4.94 -0.77
C ALA A 97 -7.23 3.76 0.10
N ALA A 98 -7.80 4.02 1.27
CA ALA A 98 -8.30 2.98 2.16
C ALA A 98 -9.38 2.12 1.49
N ASP A 99 -10.33 2.74 0.79
CA ASP A 99 -11.42 2.04 0.10
C ASP A 99 -10.88 1.17 -1.03
N GLU A 100 -9.89 1.67 -1.77
CA GLU A 100 -9.25 0.92 -2.85
C GLU A 100 -8.47 -0.29 -2.33
N LEU A 101 -7.77 -0.14 -1.20
CA LEU A 101 -7.07 -1.25 -0.55
C LEU A 101 -8.05 -2.34 -0.08
N VAL A 102 -9.14 -1.94 0.54
CA VAL A 102 -10.20 -2.87 0.99
C VAL A 102 -10.85 -3.56 -0.19
N ALA A 103 -11.17 -2.84 -1.26
CA ALA A 103 -11.72 -3.42 -2.48
C ALA A 103 -10.77 -4.44 -3.11
N GLU A 104 -9.47 -4.13 -3.16
CA GLU A 104 -8.47 -5.07 -3.67
C GLU A 104 -8.36 -6.32 -2.80
N ALA A 105 -8.42 -6.15 -1.47
CA ALA A 105 -8.41 -7.28 -0.54
C ALA A 105 -9.61 -8.20 -0.74
N GLN A 106 -10.74 -7.67 -1.16
CA GLN A 106 -11.92 -8.47 -1.49
C GLN A 106 -11.78 -9.16 -2.84
N ARG A 107 -11.29 -8.46 -3.86
CA ARG A 107 -11.11 -9.03 -5.22
C ARG A 107 -10.10 -10.17 -5.24
N TRP A 108 -9.01 -10.01 -4.52
CA TRP A 108 -7.93 -11.00 -4.44
C TRP A 108 -8.13 -12.02 -3.32
N PRO A 109 -9.24 -12.12 -2.74
CA PRO A 109 -9.68 -12.61 -1.43
C PRO A 109 -8.54 -12.81 -0.42
N ALA A 110 -7.97 -11.71 0.05
CA ALA A 110 -6.95 -11.72 1.09
C ALA A 110 -7.52 -12.22 2.42
N ASN A 111 -6.71 -12.95 3.18
CA ASN A 111 -7.07 -13.41 4.52
C ASN A 111 -6.59 -12.45 5.61
N LEU A 112 -5.63 -11.59 5.26
CA LEU A 112 -5.02 -10.63 6.17
C LEU A 112 -4.58 -9.40 5.37
N ILE A 113 -4.77 -8.22 5.96
CA ILE A 113 -4.20 -6.98 5.45
C ILE A 113 -3.11 -6.54 6.43
N VAL A 114 -1.90 -6.28 5.92
CA VAL A 114 -0.79 -5.75 6.71
C VAL A 114 -0.52 -4.32 6.25
N ILE A 115 -0.52 -3.38 7.20
CA ILE A 115 -0.39 -1.96 6.89
C ILE A 115 0.37 -1.22 8.01
N GLY A 116 1.18 -0.24 7.62
CA GLY A 116 1.82 0.66 8.58
C GLY A 116 0.81 1.62 9.20
N THR A 117 1.05 2.00 10.43
CA THR A 117 0.17 2.95 11.15
C THR A 117 0.23 4.36 10.60
N HIS A 118 1.35 4.71 9.92
CA HIS A 118 1.58 6.03 9.31
C HIS A 118 2.04 5.85 7.87
N GLY A 119 1.58 6.74 7.00
CA GLY A 119 2.08 6.82 5.64
C GLY A 119 3.22 7.83 5.51
N ARG A 120 3.46 8.30 4.30
CA ARG A 120 4.50 9.27 3.95
C ARG A 120 4.41 10.58 4.72
N ARG A 121 3.24 10.95 5.22
CA ARG A 121 3.02 12.23 5.91
C ARG A 121 3.47 12.21 7.37
N GLY A 122 4.09 11.15 7.86
CA GLY A 122 4.74 11.06 9.14
C GLY A 122 4.01 11.79 10.27
N LEU A 123 2.91 11.23 10.76
CA LEU A 123 2.22 11.80 11.90
C LEU A 123 2.96 11.40 13.17
N ARG A 124 3.15 12.37 14.05
CA ARG A 124 3.77 12.14 15.35
C ARG A 124 2.95 11.15 16.16
N ARG A 125 3.67 10.33 16.92
CA ARG A 125 3.26 9.46 18.04
C ARG A 125 1.75 9.28 18.25
N LEU A 126 1.28 8.06 18.22
CA LEU A 126 -0.04 7.61 18.67
C LEU A 126 -1.23 7.96 17.76
N LEU A 127 -1.06 8.77 16.74
CA LEU A 127 -2.14 9.04 15.79
C LEU A 127 -2.06 8.03 14.64
N LEU A 128 -3.14 7.31 14.48
CA LEU A 128 -3.32 6.42 13.34
C LEU A 128 -3.46 7.24 12.07
N GLY A 129 -2.71 6.90 11.02
CA GLY A 129 -2.84 7.56 9.73
C GLY A 129 -4.23 7.35 9.13
N SER A 130 -4.63 8.27 8.24
CA SER A 130 -5.97 8.24 7.63
C SER A 130 -6.25 6.97 6.83
N VAL A 131 -5.24 6.46 6.12
CA VAL A 131 -5.39 5.23 5.33
C VAL A 131 -5.56 4.02 6.25
N ALA A 132 -4.70 3.88 7.26
CA ALA A 132 -4.79 2.79 8.23
C ALA A 132 -6.13 2.81 8.99
N GLU A 133 -6.58 4.00 9.42
CA GLU A 133 -7.88 4.17 10.06
C GLU A 133 -9.03 3.74 9.14
N GLY A 134 -9.02 4.17 7.89
CA GLY A 134 -10.03 3.80 6.91
C GLY A 134 -10.07 2.31 6.63
N VAL A 135 -8.91 1.66 6.53
CA VAL A 135 -8.81 0.21 6.34
C VAL A 135 -9.40 -0.53 7.53
N ILE A 136 -9.06 -0.13 8.77
CA ILE A 136 -9.63 -0.76 9.97
C ILE A 136 -11.15 -0.64 10.00
N ARG A 137 -11.65 0.53 9.64
CA ARG A 137 -13.09 0.80 9.68
C ARG A 137 -13.87 -0.03 8.66
N SER A 138 -13.29 -0.27 7.49
CA SER A 138 -14.01 -0.81 6.33
C SER A 138 -13.67 -2.25 5.99
N ALA A 139 -12.53 -2.78 6.43
CA ALA A 139 -12.10 -4.12 6.09
C ALA A 139 -12.91 -5.18 6.84
N ASN A 140 -13.24 -6.26 6.14
CA ASN A 140 -13.85 -7.45 6.74
C ASN A 140 -12.78 -8.45 7.21
N GLN A 141 -11.59 -8.35 6.65
CA GLN A 141 -10.47 -9.22 7.00
C GLN A 141 -9.78 -8.71 8.27
N PRO A 142 -9.08 -9.58 9.00
CA PRO A 142 -8.12 -9.14 10.01
C PRO A 142 -7.11 -8.15 9.44
N VAL A 143 -6.75 -7.16 10.24
CA VAL A 143 -5.78 -6.12 9.86
C VAL A 143 -4.64 -6.13 10.88
N LEU A 144 -3.42 -6.32 10.40
CA LEU A 144 -2.22 -6.23 11.21
C LEU A 144 -1.60 -4.85 11.00
N LEU A 145 -1.58 -4.06 12.07
CA LEU A 145 -0.99 -2.72 12.07
C LEU A 145 0.44 -2.77 12.56
N ILE A 146 1.34 -2.20 11.79
CA ILE A 146 2.76 -2.17 12.12
C ILE A 146 3.18 -0.74 12.42
N ARG A 147 3.80 -0.54 13.57
CA ARG A 147 4.42 0.72 13.94
C ARG A 147 5.92 0.66 13.64
N ALA A 148 6.46 1.72 13.06
CA ALA A 148 7.90 1.89 12.99
C ALA A 148 8.41 2.35 14.35
N SER A 149 9.46 1.74 14.79
CA SER A 149 10.14 2.12 16.03
C SER A 149 10.95 3.40 15.84
#